data_9a374bcced290b44cc436f03eb9bb697
#
_entry.id   9a374bcced290b44cc436f03eb9bb697
#
_cell.length_a   1.000
_cell.length_b   1.000
_cell.length_c   1.000
_cell.angle_alpha   90.00
_cell.angle_beta   90.00
_cell.angle_gamma   90.00
#
_symmetry.space_group_name_H-M   'P 1'
#
loop_
_entity.id
_entity.type
_entity.pdbx_description
1 polymer ?
#
loop_
_entity_poly.entity_id
_entity_poly.type
_entity_poly.pdbx_seq_one_letter_code
_entity_poly.pdbx_strand_id
1 'polypeptide(L)'
;MQGKKGATKKAEPEAQLQLGERVRQLREARGWSQESFAHEGGLGRSFAGAIERGEKDVRLSTLMKLAKTLGVSLSQLLKGIGS
;
A
#
# COMPACT_ATOMS: atom_id res chain seq x y z
N MET A 1 -12.69 -27.41 5.42
CA MET A 1 -12.48 -26.88 5.18
C MET A 1 -12.80 -25.83 4.59
N GLN A 2 -13.41 -25.35 4.17
CA GLN A 2 -13.76 -24.38 3.61
C GLN A 2 -13.88 -23.27 4.39
N GLY A 3 -14.31 -23.25 5.37
CA GLY A 3 -14.47 -22.10 6.18
C GLY A 3 -13.23 -21.35 6.32
N LYS A 4 -12.20 -21.97 6.15
CA LYS A 4 -11.03 -21.34 6.25
C LYS A 4 -10.85 -20.33 5.26
N LYS A 5 -11.44 -20.42 4.16
CA LYS A 5 -11.34 -19.47 3.18
C LYS A 5 -11.86 -18.19 3.66
N GLY A 6 -12.92 -18.19 4.36
CA GLY A 6 -13.48 -16.99 4.88
C GLY A 6 -12.54 -16.30 5.82
N ALA A 7 -11.89 -17.06 6.63
CA ALA A 7 -10.95 -16.50 7.57
C ALA A 7 -9.79 -15.85 6.85
N THR A 8 -9.34 -16.48 5.80
CA THR A 8 -8.25 -15.95 5.03
C THR A 8 -8.60 -14.60 4.47
N LYS A 9 -9.80 -14.46 3.94
CA LYS A 9 -10.21 -13.22 3.38
C LYS A 9 -10.28 -12.14 4.42
N LYS A 10 -10.66 -12.46 5.63
CA LYS A 10 -10.73 -11.45 6.66
C LYS A 10 -9.36 -11.00 7.08
N ALA A 11 -8.38 -11.84 6.97
CA ALA A 11 -7.05 -11.48 7.39
C ALA A 11 -6.40 -10.52 6.40
N GLU A 12 -6.68 -10.70 5.12
CA GLU A 12 -6.07 -9.89 4.11
C GLU A 12 -6.38 -8.42 4.18
N PRO A 13 -7.62 -8.03 4.38
CA PRO A 13 -7.93 -6.61 4.44
C PRO A 13 -7.16 -5.86 5.51
N GLU A 14 -6.84 -6.54 6.58
CA GLU A 14 -6.09 -5.89 7.64
C GLU A 14 -4.71 -5.47 7.15
N ALA A 15 -3.98 -6.35 6.50
CA ALA A 15 -2.66 -6.02 5.99
C ALA A 15 -2.76 -4.95 4.90
N GLN A 16 -3.80 -5.01 4.08
CA GLN A 16 -3.99 -4.02 3.04
C GLN A 16 -4.26 -2.64 3.64
N LEU A 17 -5.04 -2.59 4.70
CA LEU A 17 -5.31 -1.34 5.38
C LEU A 17 -4.04 -0.77 6.00
N GLN A 18 -3.23 -1.64 6.59
CA GLN A 18 -1.97 -1.21 7.19
C GLN A 18 -1.03 -0.66 6.13
N LEU A 19 -0.97 -1.32 4.98
CA LEU A 19 -0.13 -0.85 3.88
C LEU A 19 -0.62 0.51 3.40
N GLY A 20 -1.92 0.65 3.22
CA GLY A 20 -2.50 1.91 2.76
C GLY A 20 -2.16 3.06 3.69
N GLU A 21 -2.27 2.82 4.98
CA GLU A 21 -1.95 3.83 5.97
C GLU A 21 -0.47 4.18 5.93
N ARG A 22 0.37 3.17 5.77
CA ARG A 22 1.82 3.39 5.72
C ARG A 22 2.19 4.22 4.49
N VAL A 23 1.59 3.88 3.35
CA VAL A 23 1.84 4.63 2.11
C VAL A 23 1.40 6.08 2.29
N ARG A 24 0.23 6.30 2.88
CA ARG A 24 -0.25 7.65 3.08
C ARG A 24 0.68 8.44 3.99
N GLN A 25 1.15 7.84 5.07
CA GLN A 25 2.06 8.52 5.98
C GLN A 25 3.34 8.93 5.28
N LEU A 26 3.91 8.00 4.49
CA LEU A 26 5.15 8.29 3.78
C LEU A 26 4.94 9.34 2.70
N ARG A 27 3.78 9.30 2.04
CA ARG A 27 3.44 10.28 1.02
C ARG A 27 3.33 11.66 1.64
N GLU A 28 2.61 11.76 2.74
CA GLU A 28 2.40 13.05 3.41
C GLU A 28 3.71 13.59 3.97
N ALA A 29 4.58 12.71 4.43
CA ALA A 29 5.88 13.14 4.92
C ALA A 29 6.71 13.78 3.82
N ARG A 30 6.43 13.45 2.57
CA ARG A 30 7.12 14.09 1.44
C ARG A 30 6.39 15.34 0.96
N GLY A 31 5.27 15.67 1.58
CA GLY A 31 4.51 16.84 1.19
C GLY A 31 3.71 16.66 -0.09
N TRP A 32 3.49 15.41 -0.51
CA TRP A 32 2.78 15.14 -1.76
C TRP A 32 1.29 14.95 -1.56
N SER A 33 0.51 15.43 -2.53
CA SER A 33 -0.90 15.06 -2.62
C SER A 33 -0.96 13.66 -3.23
N GLN A 34 -2.13 13.03 -3.19
CA GLN A 34 -2.30 11.75 -3.86
C GLN A 34 -2.01 11.87 -5.35
N GLU A 35 -2.44 12.97 -5.95
CA GLU A 35 -2.23 13.19 -7.36
C GLU A 35 -0.75 13.29 -7.71
N SER A 36 0.00 14.06 -6.92
CA SER A 36 1.43 14.19 -7.14
C SER A 36 2.13 12.85 -6.95
N PHE A 37 1.75 12.11 -5.91
CA PHE A 37 2.32 10.80 -5.65
C PHE A 37 2.06 9.84 -6.81
N ALA A 38 0.83 9.82 -7.31
CA ALA A 38 0.48 8.96 -8.42
C ALA A 38 1.32 9.31 -9.65
N HIS A 39 1.48 10.58 -9.89
CA HIS A 39 2.26 11.05 -11.03
C HIS A 39 3.73 10.64 -10.88
N GLU A 40 4.32 10.87 -9.71
CA GLU A 40 5.72 10.54 -9.48
C GLU A 40 5.97 9.04 -9.58
N GLY A 41 5.01 8.23 -9.17
CA GLY A 41 5.15 6.79 -9.19
C GLY A 41 4.70 6.14 -10.49
N GLY A 42 4.19 6.93 -11.43
CA GLY A 42 3.65 6.35 -12.66
C GLY A 42 2.44 5.50 -12.40
N LEU A 43 1.63 5.86 -11.37
CA LEU A 43 0.44 5.12 -11.01
C LEU A 43 -0.79 5.86 -11.48
N GLY A 44 -1.88 5.13 -11.73
CA GLY A 44 -3.13 5.80 -11.96
C GLY A 44 -3.61 6.43 -10.68
N ARG A 45 -4.27 7.59 -10.77
CA ARG A 45 -4.75 8.29 -9.58
C ARG A 45 -5.73 7.41 -8.79
N SER A 46 -6.64 6.73 -9.48
CA SER A 46 -7.60 5.87 -8.82
C SER A 46 -6.91 4.71 -8.11
N PHE A 47 -5.86 4.17 -8.74
CA PHE A 47 -5.15 3.06 -8.16
C PHE A 47 -4.40 3.50 -6.91
N ALA A 48 -3.75 4.66 -6.96
CA ALA A 48 -3.05 5.19 -5.80
C ALA A 48 -4.01 5.40 -4.64
N GLY A 49 -5.17 5.97 -4.91
CA GLY A 49 -6.17 6.17 -3.86
C GLY A 49 -6.68 4.85 -3.30
N ALA A 50 -6.89 3.87 -4.18
CA ALA A 50 -7.38 2.57 -3.73
C ALA A 50 -6.36 1.88 -2.83
N ILE A 51 -5.06 2.02 -3.13
CA ILE A 51 -4.03 1.46 -2.28
C ILE A 51 -4.12 2.08 -0.88
N GLU A 52 -4.24 3.40 -0.81
CA GLU A 52 -4.27 4.08 0.48
C GLU A 52 -5.52 3.74 1.28
N ARG A 53 -6.62 3.40 0.61
CA ARG A 53 -7.83 2.99 1.30
C ARG A 53 -7.82 1.52 1.68
N GLY A 54 -6.76 0.79 1.33
CA GLY A 54 -6.64 -0.62 1.67
C GLY A 54 -7.48 -1.52 0.80
N GLU A 55 -7.82 -1.08 -0.38
CA GLU A 55 -8.71 -1.82 -1.27
C GLU A 55 -7.99 -2.72 -2.26
N LYS A 56 -6.66 -2.66 -2.29
CA LYS A 56 -5.90 -3.44 -3.27
C LYS A 56 -4.90 -4.38 -2.62
N ASP A 57 -4.81 -5.56 -3.20
CA ASP A 57 -3.78 -6.52 -2.83
C ASP A 57 -2.71 -6.34 -3.89
N VAL A 58 -1.67 -5.59 -3.55
CA VAL A 58 -0.70 -5.18 -4.56
C VAL A 58 0.40 -6.22 -4.77
N ARG A 59 0.88 -6.29 -5.99
CA ARG A 59 1.95 -7.21 -6.34
C ARG A 59 3.27 -6.74 -5.77
N LEU A 60 4.22 -7.66 -5.66
CA LEU A 60 5.55 -7.32 -5.19
C LEU A 60 6.18 -6.24 -6.05
N SER A 61 6.00 -6.31 -7.37
CA SER A 61 6.57 -5.30 -8.27
C SER A 61 5.99 -3.93 -7.97
N THR A 62 4.73 -3.86 -7.60
CA THR A 62 4.10 -2.60 -7.24
C THR A 62 4.65 -2.10 -5.91
N LEU A 63 4.84 -3.01 -4.95
CA LEU A 63 5.41 -2.63 -3.66
C LEU A 63 6.80 -2.03 -3.86
N MET A 64 7.60 -2.61 -4.74
CA MET A 64 8.93 -2.08 -4.99
C MET A 64 8.87 -0.71 -5.65
N LYS A 65 7.89 -0.52 -6.53
CA LYS A 65 7.71 0.78 -7.17
C LYS A 65 7.30 1.82 -6.13
N LEU A 66 6.40 1.46 -5.22
CA LEU A 66 5.98 2.37 -4.17
C LEU A 66 7.16 2.77 -3.29
N ALA A 67 7.95 1.79 -2.88
CA ALA A 67 9.10 2.06 -2.03
C ALA A 67 10.07 3.01 -2.72
N LYS A 68 10.36 2.75 -3.98
CA LYS A 68 11.28 3.58 -4.73
C LYS A 68 10.76 5.00 -4.86
N THR A 69 9.49 5.14 -5.20
CA THR A 69 8.87 6.46 -5.35
C THR A 69 8.92 7.23 -4.03
N LEU A 70 8.67 6.53 -2.93
CA LEU A 70 8.65 7.17 -1.62
C LEU A 70 10.04 7.35 -1.02
N GLY A 71 11.06 6.81 -1.68
CA GLY A 71 12.44 6.99 -1.21
C GLY A 71 12.79 6.16 0.00
N VAL A 72 12.14 5.00 0.16
CA VAL A 72 12.42 4.11 1.30
C VAL A 72 12.70 2.72 0.78
N SER A 73 13.28 1.89 1.63
CA SER A 73 13.49 0.49 1.28
C SER A 73 12.17 -0.25 1.38
N LEU A 74 12.10 -1.43 0.77
CA LEU A 74 10.90 -2.24 0.87
C LEU A 74 10.62 -2.60 2.33
N SER A 75 11.67 -2.90 3.10
CA SER A 75 11.44 -3.24 4.50
C SER A 75 10.92 -2.04 5.29
N GLN A 76 11.34 -0.83 4.95
CA GLN A 76 10.82 0.35 5.60
C GLN A 76 9.36 0.58 5.23
N LEU A 77 9.03 0.35 3.96
CA LEU A 77 7.65 0.49 3.51
C LEU A 77 6.74 -0.45 4.27
N LEU A 78 7.18 -1.69 4.48
CA LEU A 78 6.36 -2.72 5.09
C LEU A 78 6.52 -2.83 6.60
N LYS A 79 7.24 -1.91 7.21
CA LYS A 79 7.49 -1.98 8.64
C LYS A 79 6.19 -2.06 9.43
N GLY A 80 6.08 -3.06 10.27
CA GLY A 80 4.91 -3.25 11.13
C GLY A 80 3.72 -3.90 10.47
N ILE A 81 3.79 -4.14 9.16
CA ILE A 81 2.66 -4.73 8.47
C ILE A 81 2.69 -6.23 8.66
N GLY A 82 1.54 -6.77 9.03
CA GLY A 82 1.42 -8.21 9.22
C GLY A 82 1.85 -8.70 10.58
N SER A 83 2.12 -7.78 11.51
CA SER A 83 2.55 -8.17 12.86
C SER A 83 1.41 -8.25 13.82
#